data_052df3a0966a03d206c983632cc03161
#
_entry.id   052df3a0966a03d206c983632cc03161
#
_cell.length_a   1.000
_cell.length_b   1.000
_cell.length_c   1.000
_cell.angle_alpha   90.00
_cell.angle_beta   90.00
_cell.angle_gamma   90.00
#
_symmetry.space_group_name_H-M   'P 1'
#
loop_
_entity.id
_entity.type
_entity.pdbx_description
1 polymer ?
#
loop_
_entity_poly.entity_id
_entity_poly.type
_entity_poly.pdbx_seq_one_letter_code
_entity_poly.pdbx_strand_id
1 'polypeptide(L)'
;MASSYAPPFEIHVHGEVPLRPDVSYAQLQDALKPLWSYAGASSLAKGAVSSYEEEPGIRVNDKEHLLSMCWTVSADEAFRSSLEEMCMNLNELSSAGAAIEISIYDTEYDEEDEDETKESRDDFLMLFVGPTPGDIMQVQRDMLIEDVTAVMERHFEKEEMGDVVAEIDKMFSKRFDAMVNSLTIPRSLRGGPGAAGGLGGHGGGGGRKPRHLH
;
A
#
# COMPACT_ATOMS: atom_id res chain seq x y z
N MET A 1 -19.48 5.52 -33.37
CA MET A 1 -19.82 6.27 -32.15
C MET A 1 -19.12 5.55 -31.03
N ALA A 2 -18.06 6.14 -30.47
CA ALA A 2 -17.42 5.59 -29.27
C ALA A 2 -18.42 5.74 -28.14
N SER A 3 -18.84 4.66 -27.51
CA SER A 3 -19.58 4.72 -26.26
C SER A 3 -18.66 5.40 -25.26
N SER A 4 -19.02 6.58 -24.82
CA SER A 4 -18.37 7.26 -23.71
C SER A 4 -18.81 6.49 -22.45
N TYR A 5 -18.08 5.44 -22.13
CA TYR A 5 -18.27 4.73 -20.88
C TYR A 5 -17.67 5.63 -19.79
N ALA A 6 -18.50 6.18 -18.96
CA ALA A 6 -18.02 6.89 -17.78
C ALA A 6 -17.38 5.85 -16.82
N PRO A 7 -16.28 6.17 -16.16
CA PRO A 7 -15.71 5.29 -15.15
C PRO A 7 -16.74 4.97 -14.07
N PRO A 8 -16.85 3.70 -13.63
CA PRO A 8 -17.93 3.27 -12.74
C PRO A 8 -17.74 3.69 -11.29
N PHE A 9 -16.57 4.22 -10.92
CA PHE A 9 -16.26 4.62 -9.56
C PHE A 9 -15.86 6.07 -9.44
N GLU A 10 -16.23 6.65 -8.31
CA GLU A 10 -15.65 7.86 -7.80
C GLU A 10 -14.75 7.50 -6.63
N ILE A 11 -13.47 7.88 -6.69
CA ILE A 11 -12.46 7.52 -5.71
C ILE A 11 -11.98 8.78 -5.01
N HIS A 12 -12.18 8.83 -3.70
CA HIS A 12 -11.69 9.89 -2.83
C HIS A 12 -10.42 9.43 -2.12
N VAL A 13 -9.34 10.20 -2.25
CA VAL A 13 -8.04 9.96 -1.64
C VAL A 13 -7.78 11.02 -0.59
N HIS A 14 -7.64 10.61 0.66
CA HIS A 14 -7.39 11.51 1.79
C HIS A 14 -6.19 11.06 2.60
N GLY A 15 -5.33 12.00 3.01
CA GLY A 15 -4.21 11.71 3.88
C GLY A 15 -3.11 12.76 3.84
N GLU A 16 -2.19 12.65 4.79
CA GLU A 16 -1.03 13.50 4.91
C GLU A 16 0.23 12.65 5.02
N VAL A 17 1.23 12.93 4.18
CA VAL A 17 2.50 12.20 4.16
C VAL A 17 3.63 13.17 4.48
N PRO A 18 4.31 12.99 5.63
CA PRO A 18 5.53 13.73 5.94
C PRO A 18 6.64 13.39 4.97
N LEU A 19 7.24 14.39 4.35
CA LEU A 19 8.32 14.23 3.37
C LEU A 19 9.68 14.51 3.99
N ARG A 20 10.71 13.89 3.44
CA ARG A 20 12.09 14.25 3.79
C ARG A 20 12.39 15.67 3.30
N PRO A 21 13.21 16.44 4.06
CA PRO A 21 13.53 17.83 3.70
C PRO A 21 14.30 18.01 2.37
N ASP A 22 14.91 16.93 1.87
CA ASP A 22 15.69 16.92 0.63
C ASP A 22 14.84 16.54 -0.62
N VAL A 23 13.55 16.28 -0.45
CA VAL A 23 12.66 15.92 -1.55
C VAL A 23 12.39 17.14 -2.42
N SER A 24 12.71 17.02 -3.69
CA SER A 24 12.42 18.04 -4.69
C SER A 24 11.03 17.86 -5.27
N TYR A 25 10.46 18.94 -5.78
CA TYR A 25 9.18 18.90 -6.51
C TYR A 25 9.19 17.90 -7.69
N ALA A 26 10.33 17.79 -8.38
CA ALA A 26 10.47 16.85 -9.51
C ALA A 26 10.33 15.38 -9.04
N GLN A 27 10.99 15.02 -7.93
CA GLN A 27 10.86 13.68 -7.35
C GLN A 27 9.44 13.38 -6.92
N LEU A 28 8.78 14.37 -6.31
CA LEU A 28 7.38 14.22 -5.90
C LEU A 28 6.44 14.08 -7.10
N GLN A 29 6.66 14.88 -8.16
CA GLN A 29 5.91 14.75 -9.41
C GLN A 29 6.07 13.35 -10.01
N ASP A 30 7.26 12.79 -10.01
CA ASP A 30 7.51 11.43 -10.52
C ASP A 30 6.87 10.38 -9.62
N ALA A 31 6.94 10.52 -8.30
CA ALA A 31 6.30 9.59 -7.36
C ALA A 31 4.76 9.55 -7.50
N LEU A 32 4.15 10.71 -7.71
CA LEU A 32 2.70 10.83 -7.89
C LEU A 32 2.24 10.62 -9.35
N LYS A 33 3.17 10.31 -10.26
CA LYS A 33 2.86 10.10 -11.67
C LYS A 33 1.75 9.08 -11.93
N PRO A 34 1.69 7.94 -11.22
CA PRO A 34 0.59 6.99 -11.41
C PRO A 34 -0.79 7.62 -11.29
N LEU A 35 -0.99 8.57 -10.35
CA LEU A 35 -2.27 9.26 -10.15
C LEU A 35 -2.57 10.27 -11.25
N TRP A 36 -1.68 11.26 -11.42
CA TRP A 36 -1.99 12.36 -12.35
C TRP A 36 -1.96 11.93 -13.82
N SER A 37 -1.17 10.92 -14.19
CA SER A 37 -1.19 10.39 -15.54
C SER A 37 -2.44 9.56 -15.81
N TYR A 38 -2.96 8.84 -14.83
CA TYR A 38 -4.23 8.14 -14.92
C TYR A 38 -5.38 9.11 -15.17
N ALA A 39 -5.42 10.22 -14.46
CA ALA A 39 -6.38 11.30 -14.67
C ALA A 39 -6.20 12.03 -16.05
N GLY A 40 -5.30 11.54 -16.91
CA GLY A 40 -5.05 12.13 -18.23
C GLY A 40 -4.30 13.45 -18.19
N ALA A 41 -3.77 13.86 -17.03
CA ALA A 41 -3.02 15.09 -16.88
C ALA A 41 -1.59 14.97 -17.43
N SER A 42 -0.99 16.10 -17.81
CA SER A 42 0.39 16.14 -18.33
C SER A 42 1.43 16.51 -17.27
N SER A 43 0.98 16.80 -16.05
CA SER A 43 1.82 17.15 -14.90
C SER A 43 1.05 17.07 -13.60
N LEU A 44 1.75 16.97 -12.46
CA LEU A 44 1.13 16.99 -11.14
C LEU A 44 0.25 18.24 -10.93
N ALA A 45 0.73 19.43 -11.31
CA ALA A 45 -0.02 20.67 -11.13
C ALA A 45 -1.39 20.67 -11.82
N LYS A 46 -1.56 19.91 -12.91
CA LYS A 46 -2.83 19.76 -13.62
C LYS A 46 -3.68 18.61 -13.08
N GLY A 47 -3.05 17.52 -12.67
CA GLY A 47 -3.74 16.34 -12.14
C GLY A 47 -4.03 16.40 -10.65
N ALA A 48 -3.49 17.39 -9.95
CA ALA A 48 -3.72 17.60 -8.52
C ALA A 48 -5.08 18.25 -8.20
N VAL A 49 -5.81 18.70 -9.21
CA VAL A 49 -7.15 19.30 -9.04
C VAL A 49 -8.16 18.19 -8.84
N SER A 50 -8.97 18.33 -7.78
CA SER A 50 -10.06 17.39 -7.51
C SER A 50 -11.25 17.59 -8.46
N SER A 51 -12.11 16.57 -8.54
CA SER A 51 -13.41 16.67 -9.21
C SER A 51 -14.34 17.65 -8.51
N TYR A 52 -14.14 17.90 -7.23
CA TYR A 52 -14.94 18.85 -6.43
C TYR A 52 -14.17 20.14 -6.12
N GLU A 53 -14.82 21.27 -6.32
CA GLU A 53 -14.22 22.61 -6.13
C GLU A 53 -13.87 22.90 -4.67
N GLU A 54 -14.62 22.32 -3.72
CA GLU A 54 -14.38 22.51 -2.28
C GLU A 54 -13.16 21.73 -1.78
N GLU A 55 -12.72 20.73 -2.51
CA GLU A 55 -11.55 19.93 -2.12
C GLU A 55 -10.24 20.62 -2.52
N PRO A 56 -9.28 20.69 -1.62
CA PRO A 56 -8.00 21.32 -1.92
C PRO A 56 -7.17 20.59 -2.99
N GLY A 57 -7.51 19.34 -3.29
CA GLY A 57 -6.75 18.48 -4.19
C GLY A 57 -5.46 17.97 -3.57
N ILE A 58 -4.43 17.74 -4.38
CA ILE A 58 -3.10 17.32 -3.94
C ILE A 58 -2.23 18.55 -3.76
N ARG A 59 -1.74 18.80 -2.56
CA ARG A 59 -0.95 19.98 -2.18
C ARG A 59 0.36 19.60 -1.50
N VAL A 60 1.36 20.42 -1.69
CA VAL A 60 2.66 20.29 -1.04
C VAL A 60 2.93 21.55 -0.24
N ASN A 61 3.23 21.35 1.04
CA ASN A 61 3.70 22.41 1.92
C ASN A 61 5.20 22.28 2.09
N ASP A 62 5.97 23.06 1.33
CA ASP A 62 7.45 23.03 1.35
C ASP A 62 8.03 23.45 2.71
N LYS A 63 7.32 24.26 3.50
CA LYS A 63 7.80 24.71 4.80
C LYS A 63 7.69 23.64 5.88
N GLU A 64 6.63 22.86 5.81
CA GLU A 64 6.35 21.77 6.74
C GLU A 64 6.81 20.41 6.20
N HIS A 65 7.31 20.39 4.96
CA HIS A 65 7.66 19.15 4.25
C HIS A 65 6.51 18.13 4.30
N LEU A 66 5.32 18.59 3.92
CA LEU A 66 4.10 17.80 4.01
C LEU A 66 3.40 17.71 2.65
N LEU A 67 3.08 16.50 2.24
CA LEU A 67 2.16 16.22 1.14
C LEU A 67 0.76 16.00 1.73
N SER A 68 -0.20 16.83 1.35
CA SER A 68 -1.60 16.67 1.75
C SER A 68 -2.45 16.30 0.54
N MET A 69 -3.31 15.32 0.70
CA MET A 69 -4.24 14.83 -0.31
C MET A 69 -5.66 14.91 0.25
N CYS A 70 -6.54 15.58 -0.47
CA CYS A 70 -7.99 15.56 -0.34
C CYS A 70 -8.50 15.75 -1.76
N TRP A 71 -8.58 14.63 -2.48
CA TRP A 71 -8.64 14.62 -3.93
C TRP A 71 -9.56 13.51 -4.42
N THR A 72 -10.51 13.86 -5.27
CA THR A 72 -11.48 12.93 -5.86
C THR A 72 -11.31 12.87 -7.36
N VAL A 73 -11.42 11.68 -7.91
CA VAL A 73 -11.30 11.39 -9.34
C VAL A 73 -12.28 10.30 -9.76
N SER A 74 -12.81 10.40 -10.98
CA SER A 74 -13.54 9.29 -11.59
C SER A 74 -12.56 8.25 -12.12
N ALA A 75 -12.76 6.99 -11.75
CA ALA A 75 -11.82 5.91 -12.03
C ALA A 75 -12.52 4.56 -12.25
N ASP A 76 -11.76 3.59 -12.70
CA ASP A 76 -12.13 2.18 -12.82
C ASP A 76 -11.27 1.30 -11.87
N GLU A 77 -11.52 0.00 -11.89
CA GLU A 77 -10.80 -0.97 -11.04
C GLU A 77 -9.27 -0.94 -11.25
N ALA A 78 -8.79 -0.51 -12.43
CA ALA A 78 -7.36 -0.44 -12.72
C ALA A 78 -6.65 0.66 -11.93
N PHE A 79 -7.39 1.65 -11.42
CA PHE A 79 -6.83 2.75 -10.63
C PHE A 79 -6.21 2.27 -9.30
N ARG A 80 -6.70 1.15 -8.75
CA ARG A 80 -6.12 0.55 -7.54
C ARG A 80 -4.61 0.27 -7.70
N SER A 81 -4.20 -0.22 -8.86
CA SER A 81 -2.77 -0.45 -9.13
C SER A 81 -1.97 0.85 -9.16
N SER A 82 -2.57 1.94 -9.63
CA SER A 82 -1.93 3.27 -9.61
C SER A 82 -1.76 3.80 -8.18
N LEU A 83 -2.72 3.54 -7.29
CA LEU A 83 -2.60 3.88 -5.86
C LEU A 83 -1.49 3.09 -5.17
N GLU A 84 -1.40 1.78 -5.43
CA GLU A 84 -0.36 0.93 -4.87
C GLU A 84 1.04 1.36 -5.34
N GLU A 85 1.19 1.66 -6.64
CA GLU A 85 2.44 2.15 -7.21
C GLU A 85 2.83 3.51 -6.61
N MET A 86 1.88 4.43 -6.45
CA MET A 86 2.11 5.71 -5.77
C MET A 86 2.64 5.49 -4.36
N CYS A 87 2.02 4.62 -3.56
CA CYS A 87 2.46 4.32 -2.19
C CYS A 87 3.88 3.76 -2.15
N MET A 88 4.22 2.85 -3.07
CA MET A 88 5.60 2.34 -3.18
C MET A 88 6.61 3.46 -3.47
N ASN A 89 6.27 4.39 -4.38
CA ASN A 89 7.13 5.51 -4.72
C ASN A 89 7.27 6.50 -3.55
N LEU A 90 6.18 6.75 -2.80
CA LEU A 90 6.19 7.66 -1.64
C LEU A 90 6.99 7.10 -0.46
N ASN A 91 7.14 5.79 -0.33
CA ASN A 91 7.97 5.18 0.72
C ASN A 91 9.40 5.75 0.73
N GLU A 92 9.98 5.95 -0.45
CA GLU A 92 11.34 6.48 -0.58
C GLU A 92 11.45 7.99 -0.27
N LEU A 93 10.32 8.71 -0.33
CA LEU A 93 10.26 10.14 -0.13
C LEU A 93 9.78 10.54 1.27
N SER A 94 9.11 9.64 1.97
CA SER A 94 8.57 9.90 3.30
C SER A 94 9.67 9.99 4.37
N SER A 95 9.43 10.80 5.40
CA SER A 95 10.30 10.94 6.58
C SER A 95 9.77 10.16 7.78
N ALA A 96 8.50 9.77 7.76
CA ALA A 96 7.84 8.99 8.80
C ALA A 96 6.73 8.15 8.18
N GLY A 97 6.16 7.24 8.97
CA GLY A 97 4.97 6.49 8.58
C GLY A 97 3.75 7.39 8.43
N ALA A 98 2.88 7.06 7.48
CA ALA A 98 1.62 7.75 7.26
C ALA A 98 0.55 6.78 6.73
N ALA A 99 -0.71 7.11 6.95
CA ALA A 99 -1.86 6.42 6.38
C ALA A 99 -2.52 7.28 5.30
N ILE A 100 -3.02 6.63 4.27
CA ILE A 100 -3.78 7.23 3.18
C ILE A 100 -5.10 6.48 3.09
N GLU A 101 -6.18 7.19 3.31
CA GLU A 101 -7.55 6.68 3.23
C GLU A 101 -8.04 6.74 1.80
N ILE A 102 -8.68 5.69 1.34
CA ILE A 102 -9.28 5.58 0.02
C ILE A 102 -10.73 5.17 0.19
N SER A 103 -11.65 6.04 -0.19
CA SER A 103 -13.07 5.71 -0.29
C SER A 103 -13.44 5.54 -1.75
N ILE A 104 -14.11 4.46 -2.06
CA ILE A 104 -14.53 4.09 -3.42
C ILE A 104 -16.06 4.06 -3.42
N TYR A 105 -16.65 4.86 -4.28
CA TYR A 105 -18.11 4.97 -4.44
C TYR A 105 -18.52 4.43 -5.81
N ASP A 106 -19.47 3.52 -5.83
CA ASP A 106 -20.05 2.97 -7.05
C ASP A 106 -21.04 3.95 -7.66
N THR A 107 -20.66 4.59 -8.76
CA THR A 107 -21.53 5.58 -9.45
C THR A 107 -22.58 4.94 -10.34
N GLU A 108 -22.55 3.62 -10.52
CA GLU A 108 -23.56 2.85 -11.27
C GLU A 108 -24.64 2.27 -10.33
N TYR A 109 -24.42 2.36 -9.01
CA TYR A 109 -25.40 1.91 -8.02
C TYR A 109 -26.37 3.05 -7.69
N ASP A 110 -27.66 2.75 -7.81
CA ASP A 110 -28.74 3.65 -7.42
C ASP A 110 -29.56 2.93 -6.32
N GLU A 111 -29.57 3.50 -5.12
CA GLU A 111 -30.36 2.97 -3.99
C GLU A 111 -31.87 3.00 -4.26
N GLU A 112 -32.33 3.83 -5.22
CA GLU A 112 -33.73 3.91 -5.63
C GLU A 112 -34.11 2.86 -6.69
N ASP A 113 -33.12 2.10 -7.21
CA ASP A 113 -33.36 1.02 -8.17
C ASP A 113 -34.02 -0.15 -7.44
N GLU A 114 -35.27 -0.51 -7.81
CA GLU A 114 -36.04 -1.61 -7.18
C GLU A 114 -35.42 -3.02 -7.44
N ASP A 115 -34.26 -3.09 -8.09
CA ASP A 115 -33.58 -4.36 -8.34
C ASP A 115 -32.76 -4.79 -7.10
N GLU A 116 -33.42 -5.49 -6.19
CA GLU A 116 -32.83 -6.05 -4.95
C GLU A 116 -31.62 -7.00 -5.22
N THR A 117 -31.28 -7.26 -6.49
CA THR A 117 -30.14 -8.14 -6.84
C THR A 117 -28.83 -7.36 -7.06
N LYS A 118 -28.90 -6.04 -7.16
CA LYS A 118 -27.70 -5.18 -7.26
C LYS A 118 -27.19 -4.86 -5.87
N GLU A 119 -25.94 -5.22 -5.60
CA GLU A 119 -25.20 -4.80 -4.42
C GLU A 119 -24.26 -3.65 -4.80
N SER A 120 -24.15 -2.63 -3.94
CA SER A 120 -23.14 -1.57 -4.10
C SER A 120 -21.74 -2.18 -4.03
N ARG A 121 -20.87 -1.68 -4.90
CA ARG A 121 -19.42 -2.01 -4.90
C ARG A 121 -18.62 -0.96 -4.15
N ASP A 122 -19.26 -0.16 -3.30
CA ASP A 122 -18.57 0.76 -2.42
C ASP A 122 -17.54 0.02 -1.59
N ASP A 123 -16.35 0.58 -1.47
CA ASP A 123 -15.25 -0.01 -0.71
C ASP A 123 -14.47 1.08 0.03
N PHE A 124 -13.81 0.66 1.07
CA PHE A 124 -12.92 1.50 1.85
C PHE A 124 -11.62 0.75 2.09
N LEU A 125 -10.50 1.37 1.79
CA LEU A 125 -9.21 0.78 2.06
C LEU A 125 -8.25 1.81 2.65
N MET A 126 -7.31 1.29 3.44
CA MET A 126 -6.25 2.06 4.04
C MET A 126 -4.93 1.63 3.42
N LEU A 127 -4.21 2.56 2.82
CA LEU A 127 -2.85 2.36 2.34
C LEU A 127 -1.86 3.00 3.31
N PHE A 128 -0.71 2.36 3.45
CA PHE A 128 0.33 2.83 4.38
C PHE A 128 1.62 3.09 3.64
N VAL A 129 2.25 4.21 3.96
CA VAL A 129 3.56 4.59 3.45
C VAL A 129 4.52 4.83 4.60
N GLY A 130 5.82 4.66 4.36
CA GLY A 130 6.84 4.92 5.37
C GLY A 130 8.23 4.54 4.88
N PRO A 131 9.29 5.19 5.39
CA PRO A 131 10.67 4.96 4.95
C PRO A 131 11.17 3.56 5.28
N THR A 132 10.57 2.90 6.27
CA THR A 132 10.89 1.52 6.64
C THR A 132 9.62 0.71 6.95
N PRO A 133 9.68 -0.63 6.84
CA PRO A 133 8.59 -1.48 7.29
C PRO A 133 8.21 -1.26 8.77
N GLY A 134 9.17 -0.85 9.60
CA GLY A 134 8.92 -0.51 11.00
C GLY A 134 8.02 0.71 11.16
N ASP A 135 8.28 1.78 10.39
CA ASP A 135 7.46 2.99 10.41
C ASP A 135 6.03 2.71 9.93
N ILE A 136 5.88 1.88 8.90
CA ILE A 136 4.56 1.44 8.41
C ILE A 136 3.81 0.67 9.50
N MET A 137 4.48 -0.29 10.16
CA MET A 137 3.87 -1.06 11.24
C MET A 137 3.50 -0.19 12.45
N GLN A 138 4.31 0.83 12.74
CA GLN A 138 4.03 1.77 13.81
C GLN A 138 2.71 2.52 13.57
N VAL A 139 2.50 3.05 12.36
CA VAL A 139 1.24 3.72 11.99
C VAL A 139 0.05 2.77 12.09
N GLN A 140 0.18 1.55 11.55
CA GLN A 140 -0.89 0.53 11.65
C GLN A 140 -1.27 0.22 13.09
N ARG A 141 -0.26 0.11 13.97
CA ARG A 141 -0.45 -0.11 15.40
C ARG A 141 -1.16 1.07 16.06
N ASP A 142 -0.68 2.28 15.81
CA ASP A 142 -1.20 3.48 16.46
C ASP A 142 -2.67 3.73 16.05
N MET A 143 -3.00 3.54 14.77
CA MET A 143 -4.39 3.59 14.29
C MET A 143 -5.27 2.52 14.94
N LEU A 144 -4.81 1.27 15.03
CA LEU A 144 -5.58 0.22 15.68
C LEU A 144 -5.84 0.54 17.16
N ILE A 145 -4.84 1.09 17.86
CA ILE A 145 -4.99 1.52 19.26
C ILE A 145 -6.03 2.64 19.36
N GLU A 146 -5.96 3.62 18.46
CA GLU A 146 -6.92 4.74 18.43
C GLU A 146 -8.34 4.24 18.19
N ASP A 147 -8.55 3.40 17.16
CA ASP A 147 -9.87 2.83 16.84
C ASP A 147 -10.44 2.00 17.99
N VAL A 148 -9.65 1.09 18.56
CA VAL A 148 -10.08 0.25 19.68
C VAL A 148 -10.39 1.12 20.90
N THR A 149 -9.54 2.09 21.20
CA THR A 149 -9.74 3.02 22.32
C THR A 149 -11.03 3.82 22.14
N ALA A 150 -11.26 4.39 20.95
CA ALA A 150 -12.46 5.16 20.65
C ALA A 150 -13.77 4.35 20.80
N VAL A 151 -13.74 3.08 20.43
CA VAL A 151 -14.88 2.18 20.62
C VAL A 151 -15.07 1.84 22.09
N MET A 152 -13.98 1.56 22.82
CA MET A 152 -14.06 1.12 24.22
C MET A 152 -14.41 2.25 25.18
N GLU A 153 -13.98 3.49 24.93
CA GLU A 153 -14.30 4.68 25.77
C GLU A 153 -15.81 4.91 25.97
N ARG A 154 -16.64 4.33 25.11
CA ARG A 154 -18.11 4.39 25.24
C ARG A 154 -18.66 3.48 26.32
N HIS A 155 -17.88 2.47 26.78
CA HIS A 155 -18.35 1.38 27.61
C HIS A 155 -17.46 1.09 28.82
N PHE A 156 -16.20 1.56 28.83
CA PHE A 156 -15.19 1.22 29.83
C PHE A 156 -14.47 2.46 30.32
N GLU A 157 -13.98 2.38 31.55
CA GLU A 157 -13.14 3.43 32.12
C GLU A 157 -11.72 3.34 31.56
N LYS A 158 -11.02 4.47 31.50
CA LYS A 158 -9.70 4.57 30.88
C LYS A 158 -8.66 3.64 31.49
N GLU A 159 -8.78 3.38 32.79
CA GLU A 159 -7.89 2.47 33.53
C GLU A 159 -8.04 1.02 33.12
N GLU A 160 -9.22 0.60 32.64
CA GLU A 160 -9.51 -0.76 32.20
C GLU A 160 -8.96 -1.05 30.79
N MET A 161 -8.70 0.00 29.99
CA MET A 161 -8.23 -0.12 28.61
C MET A 161 -6.74 -0.41 28.50
N GLY A 162 -5.97 -0.16 29.57
CA GLY A 162 -4.52 -0.32 29.57
C GLY A 162 -4.05 -1.72 29.19
N ASP A 163 -4.76 -2.75 29.63
CA ASP A 163 -4.42 -4.15 29.31
C ASP A 163 -4.66 -4.48 27.83
N VAL A 164 -5.69 -3.88 27.22
CA VAL A 164 -5.98 -4.09 25.78
C VAL A 164 -4.89 -3.44 24.93
N VAL A 165 -4.51 -2.20 25.23
CA VAL A 165 -3.42 -1.51 24.56
C VAL A 165 -2.12 -2.29 24.68
N ALA A 166 -1.80 -2.82 25.88
CA ALA A 166 -0.61 -3.63 26.11
C ALA A 166 -0.60 -4.94 25.29
N GLU A 167 -1.76 -5.58 25.10
CA GLU A 167 -1.84 -6.79 24.27
C GLU A 167 -1.70 -6.46 22.78
N ILE A 168 -2.25 -5.34 22.30
CA ILE A 168 -2.03 -4.84 20.93
C ILE A 168 -0.52 -4.61 20.71
N ASP A 169 0.14 -3.90 21.61
CA ASP A 169 1.59 -3.65 21.56
C ASP A 169 2.39 -4.95 21.44
N LYS A 170 2.06 -5.92 22.24
CA LYS A 170 2.72 -7.23 22.25
C LYS A 170 2.50 -7.98 20.93
N MET A 171 1.30 -7.91 20.34
CA MET A 171 1.01 -8.53 19.04
C MET A 171 1.83 -7.90 17.92
N PHE A 172 1.91 -6.56 17.88
CA PHE A 172 2.71 -5.85 16.89
C PHE A 172 4.21 -6.09 17.07
N SER A 173 4.74 -6.07 18.31
CA SER A 173 6.13 -6.38 18.59
C SER A 173 6.49 -7.79 18.12
N LYS A 174 5.66 -8.78 18.41
CA LYS A 174 5.88 -10.16 17.95
C LYS A 174 5.88 -10.26 16.41
N ARG A 175 4.99 -9.54 15.73
CA ARG A 175 4.93 -9.51 14.26
C ARG A 175 6.16 -8.83 13.67
N PHE A 176 6.61 -7.74 14.27
CA PHE A 176 7.82 -7.03 13.88
C PHE A 176 9.06 -7.92 14.02
N ASP A 177 9.23 -8.56 15.18
CA ASP A 177 10.34 -9.48 15.43
C ASP A 177 10.36 -10.64 14.42
N ALA A 178 9.19 -11.21 14.10
CA ALA A 178 9.07 -12.27 13.11
C ALA A 178 9.49 -11.80 11.70
N MET A 179 9.12 -10.57 11.33
CA MET A 179 9.52 -9.96 10.06
C MET A 179 11.03 -9.73 10.01
N VAL A 180 11.62 -9.10 11.03
CA VAL A 180 13.06 -8.85 11.12
C VAL A 180 13.84 -10.17 11.07
N ASN A 181 13.40 -11.20 11.81
CA ASN A 181 14.03 -12.51 11.80
C ASN A 181 13.94 -13.18 10.42
N SER A 182 12.84 -12.99 9.67
CA SER A 182 12.70 -13.53 8.31
C SER A 182 13.65 -12.88 7.32
N LEU A 183 13.99 -11.61 7.52
CA LEU A 183 14.95 -10.88 6.70
C LEU A 183 16.40 -11.19 7.07
N THR A 184 16.64 -11.69 8.28
CA THR A 184 17.99 -11.97 8.83
C THR A 184 18.43 -13.42 8.61
N ILE A 185 17.71 -14.23 7.80
CA ILE A 185 18.15 -15.58 7.45
C ILE A 185 19.55 -15.51 6.82
N PRO A 186 20.56 -16.12 7.43
CA PRO A 186 21.94 -15.99 6.98
C PRO A 186 22.10 -16.47 5.55
N ARG A 187 22.85 -15.74 4.75
CA ARG A 187 23.28 -16.11 3.38
C ARG A 187 24.03 -17.47 3.32
N SER A 188 24.29 -18.12 4.45
CA SER A 188 25.02 -19.40 4.57
C SER A 188 24.31 -20.64 4.01
N LEU A 189 23.00 -20.53 3.64
CA LEU A 189 22.29 -21.65 3.00
C LEU A 189 22.15 -21.50 1.48
N ARG A 190 22.79 -20.52 0.86
CA ARG A 190 22.93 -20.41 -0.60
C ARG A 190 24.24 -20.99 -1.16
N GLY A 191 24.98 -21.76 -0.37
CA GLY A 191 26.13 -22.53 -0.79
C GLY A 191 25.68 -23.78 -1.51
N GLY A 192 25.37 -23.68 -2.80
CA GLY A 192 25.35 -24.84 -3.67
C GLY A 192 26.74 -25.45 -3.75
N PRO A 193 26.89 -26.80 -3.81
CA PRO A 193 28.18 -27.44 -3.93
C PRO A 193 28.76 -27.14 -5.31
N GLY A 194 29.67 -26.18 -5.34
CA GLY A 194 30.46 -25.81 -6.50
C GLY A 194 31.87 -26.32 -6.33
N ALA A 195 32.20 -27.35 -7.08
CA ALA A 195 33.50 -27.66 -7.68
C ALA A 195 34.74 -27.62 -6.77
N ALA A 196 35.21 -28.77 -6.41
CA ALA A 196 36.66 -28.99 -6.33
C ALA A 196 37.00 -30.22 -7.15
N GLY A 197 37.81 -30.02 -8.16
CA GLY A 197 38.30 -31.06 -9.05
C GLY A 197 39.29 -31.97 -8.35
N GLY A 198 39.49 -33.13 -8.93
CA GLY A 198 40.52 -34.09 -8.52
C GLY A 198 40.46 -35.31 -9.43
N LEU A 199 41.32 -35.32 -10.37
CA LEU A 199 41.85 -36.40 -11.23
C LEU A 199 41.80 -37.82 -10.66
N GLY A 200 41.49 -38.77 -11.53
CA GLY A 200 42.13 -40.07 -11.46
C GLY A 200 41.26 -41.29 -11.70
N GLY A 201 41.31 -41.85 -12.92
CA GLY A 201 41.59 -43.27 -13.08
C GLY A 201 40.45 -44.27 -13.33
N HIS A 202 40.37 -44.68 -14.58
CA HIS A 202 40.20 -46.07 -15.10
C HIS A 202 39.04 -46.96 -14.68
N GLY A 203 38.33 -47.43 -15.67
CA GLY A 203 38.05 -48.86 -15.84
C GLY A 203 36.59 -49.30 -15.88
N GLY A 204 36.14 -49.74 -17.02
CA GLY A 204 35.36 -50.97 -17.16
C GLY A 204 33.82 -50.90 -17.19
N GLY A 205 33.31 -50.98 -18.37
CA GLY A 205 32.40 -52.00 -18.86
C GLY A 205 31.00 -52.17 -18.25
N GLY A 206 29.99 -52.15 -19.13
CA GLY A 206 28.78 -52.88 -18.84
C GLY A 206 27.48 -52.14 -19.14
N GLY A 207 27.04 -52.28 -20.38
CA GLY A 207 25.73 -51.79 -20.80
C GLY A 207 24.56 -52.50 -20.15
N ARG A 208 23.43 -51.84 -20.10
CA ARG A 208 22.09 -52.40 -20.27
C ARG A 208 21.06 -51.34 -20.55
N LYS A 209 20.25 -51.68 -21.52
CA LYS A 209 19.20 -50.87 -22.17
C LYS A 209 17.99 -50.57 -21.28
N PRO A 210 17.11 -49.67 -21.76
CA PRO A 210 15.97 -49.14 -21.01
C PRO A 210 14.77 -50.09 -21.02
N ARG A 211 13.91 -49.98 -20.02
CA ARG A 211 12.55 -50.52 -20.04
C ARG A 211 11.53 -49.38 -19.90
N HIS A 212 10.73 -49.24 -20.94
CA HIS A 212 9.38 -48.67 -20.89
C HIS A 212 8.52 -49.45 -19.91
N LEU A 213 7.58 -48.78 -19.26
CA LEU A 213 6.19 -49.23 -19.11
C LEU A 213 5.44 -48.30 -18.15
N HIS A 214 4.40 -47.85 -18.63
CA HIS A 214 3.00 -47.50 -18.47
C HIS A 214 2.71 -46.22 -17.68
#